data_0329144afa5e04a0596265f5f674202d
#
_entry.id   0329144afa5e04a0596265f5f674202d
#
_cell.length_a   1.000
_cell.length_b   1.000
_cell.length_c   1.000
_cell.angle_alpha   90.00
_cell.angle_beta   90.00
_cell.angle_gamma   90.00
#
_symmetry.space_group_name_H-M   'P 1'
#
loop_
_entity.id
_entity.type
_entity.pdbx_description
1 polymer ?
#
loop_
_entity_poly.entity_id
_entity_poly.type
_entity_poly.pdbx_seq_one_letter_code
_entity_poly.pdbx_strand_id
1 'polypeptide(L)'
;MLIQFSIENHRSIKDGAVISFAASKDKSLESYLLHPDEKRALLPAIAIYGANAAGKSNVLHALMTMKDMVVGEAAKISKGQKLPWEPFGGTTTPTFFEIVFIYHGIRYAYGYSFDAKKIYTEYLYHWPNGREALIFSRENGAYEFRENVNEQITLSNRTPDNNCLLYTSDAADDLTRVD
;
A
#
# COMPACT_ATOMS: atom_id res chain seq x y z
N MET A 1 2.61 -10.58 6.66
CA MET A 1 1.60 -10.26 7.71
C MET A 1 1.30 -8.78 7.64
N LEU A 2 0.01 -8.39 7.70
CA LEU A 2 -0.39 -6.97 7.69
C LEU A 2 -0.17 -6.35 9.08
N ILE A 3 0.46 -5.17 9.11
CA ILE A 3 0.63 -4.36 10.33
C ILE A 3 -0.38 -3.22 10.36
N GLN A 4 -0.54 -2.51 9.21
CA GLN A 4 -1.35 -1.30 9.14
C GLN A 4 -1.85 -1.08 7.71
N PHE A 5 -3.03 -0.51 7.60
CA PHE A 5 -3.58 0.01 6.36
C PHE A 5 -4.11 1.43 6.59
N SER A 6 -3.64 2.38 5.79
CA SER A 6 -4.02 3.79 5.83
C SER A 6 -4.82 4.15 4.58
N ILE A 7 -5.86 4.94 4.76
CA ILE A 7 -6.80 5.35 3.70
C ILE A 7 -7.08 6.84 3.84
N GLU A 8 -7.09 7.57 2.75
CA GLU A 8 -7.54 8.96 2.70
C GLU A 8 -8.31 9.24 1.41
N ASN A 9 -9.36 10.04 1.51
CA ASN A 9 -10.19 10.48 0.40
C ASN A 9 -10.72 9.34 -0.48
N HIS A 10 -11.41 8.37 0.14
CA HIS A 10 -12.02 7.25 -0.58
C HIS A 10 -13.47 7.02 -0.13
N ARG A 11 -14.43 7.10 -1.06
CA ARG A 11 -15.87 6.89 -0.82
C ARG A 11 -16.42 7.72 0.35
N SER A 12 -16.76 7.10 1.50
CA SER A 12 -17.22 7.78 2.71
C SER A 12 -16.10 8.21 3.65
N ILE A 13 -14.85 7.89 3.36
CA ILE A 13 -13.67 8.24 4.15
C ILE A 13 -13.08 9.52 3.57
N LYS A 14 -13.26 10.64 4.29
CA LYS A 14 -12.77 11.96 3.88
C LYS A 14 -11.32 12.15 4.33
N ASP A 15 -11.14 12.16 5.64
CA ASP A 15 -9.85 12.38 6.29
C ASP A 15 -9.13 11.05 6.50
N GLY A 16 -7.85 11.10 6.87
CA GLY A 16 -7.05 9.91 7.06
C GLY A 16 -7.65 8.94 8.10
N ALA A 17 -7.87 7.69 7.70
CA ALA A 17 -8.26 6.59 8.57
C ALA A 17 -7.18 5.52 8.57
N VAL A 18 -6.87 4.98 9.75
CA VAL A 18 -5.81 3.97 9.93
C VAL A 18 -6.40 2.75 10.62
N ILE A 19 -6.22 1.59 10.01
CA ILE A 19 -6.51 0.29 10.59
C ILE A 19 -5.19 -0.33 11.00
N SER A 20 -4.98 -0.55 12.31
CA SER A 20 -3.74 -1.10 12.84
C SER A 20 -3.98 -2.47 13.47
N PHE A 21 -3.15 -3.44 13.10
CA PHE A 21 -3.10 -4.77 13.68
C PHE A 21 -2.08 -4.86 14.84
N ALA A 22 -1.41 -3.77 15.20
CA ALA A 22 -0.51 -3.74 16.34
C ALA A 22 -1.29 -4.02 17.64
N ALA A 23 -0.82 -4.98 18.43
CA ALA A 23 -1.42 -5.30 19.71
C ALA A 23 -1.23 -4.14 20.70
N SER A 24 -2.18 -4.00 21.63
CA SER A 24 -2.03 -3.09 22.77
C SER A 24 -0.99 -3.60 23.76
N LYS A 25 -0.69 -2.82 24.79
CA LYS A 25 0.19 -3.26 25.89
C LYS A 25 -0.48 -4.21 26.89
N ASP A 26 -1.77 -4.51 26.70
CA ASP A 26 -2.50 -5.46 27.53
C ASP A 26 -2.04 -6.89 27.22
N LYS A 27 -1.62 -7.62 28.26
CA LYS A 27 -1.10 -8.98 28.15
C LYS A 27 -2.12 -10.07 28.44
N SER A 28 -3.38 -9.72 28.72
CA SER A 28 -4.43 -10.69 29.09
C SER A 28 -4.68 -11.75 28.03
N LEU A 29 -4.42 -11.44 26.75
CA LEU A 29 -4.61 -12.32 25.58
C LEU A 29 -3.31 -12.55 24.81
N GLU A 30 -2.14 -12.47 25.44
CA GLU A 30 -0.83 -12.61 24.79
C GLU A 30 -0.68 -13.90 23.98
N SER A 31 -1.26 -15.02 24.47
CA SER A 31 -1.21 -16.32 23.79
C SER A 31 -1.95 -16.38 22.44
N TYR A 32 -2.79 -15.39 22.15
CA TYR A 32 -3.52 -15.29 20.88
C TYR A 32 -2.85 -14.35 19.87
N LEU A 33 -1.79 -13.65 20.27
CA LEU A 33 -1.08 -12.71 19.40
C LEU A 33 -0.13 -13.43 18.46
N LEU A 34 0.08 -12.82 17.31
CA LEU A 34 1.07 -13.25 16.33
C LEU A 34 2.37 -12.48 16.59
N HIS A 35 3.49 -13.19 16.69
CA HIS A 35 4.81 -12.62 16.90
C HIS A 35 5.67 -12.81 15.65
N PRO A 36 5.59 -11.90 14.67
CA PRO A 36 6.39 -12.00 13.44
C PRO A 36 7.89 -11.79 13.67
N ASP A 37 8.24 -11.14 14.78
CA ASP A 37 9.60 -10.91 15.28
C ASP A 37 9.57 -10.71 16.80
N GLU A 38 10.75 -10.60 17.43
CA GLU A 38 10.89 -10.43 18.89
C GLU A 38 10.35 -9.09 19.43
N LYS A 39 10.10 -8.13 18.55
CA LYS A 39 9.75 -6.74 18.93
C LYS A 39 8.28 -6.42 18.74
N ARG A 40 7.54 -7.23 17.98
CA ARG A 40 6.17 -6.90 17.58
C ARG A 40 5.19 -8.01 17.93
N ALA A 41 4.06 -7.59 18.48
CA ALA A 41 2.88 -8.43 18.65
C ALA A 41 1.74 -7.88 17.78
N LEU A 42 1.12 -8.73 16.99
CA LEU A 42 0.07 -8.37 16.05
C LEU A 42 -1.22 -9.13 16.38
N LEU A 43 -2.34 -8.47 16.15
CA LEU A 43 -3.67 -9.07 16.24
C LEU A 43 -3.89 -10.01 15.04
N PRO A 44 -4.40 -11.24 15.23
CA PRO A 44 -4.74 -12.14 14.13
C PRO A 44 -5.96 -11.68 13.34
N ALA A 45 -6.84 -10.88 13.95
CA ALA A 45 -8.06 -10.36 13.35
C ALA A 45 -8.51 -9.05 14.00
N ILE A 46 -9.24 -8.25 13.25
CA ILE A 46 -9.90 -7.02 13.72
C ILE A 46 -11.38 -7.10 13.33
N ALA A 47 -12.27 -6.73 14.26
CA ALA A 47 -13.68 -6.58 13.99
C ALA A 47 -14.06 -5.08 13.93
N ILE A 48 -14.74 -4.67 12.86
CA ILE A 48 -15.20 -3.29 12.68
C ILE A 48 -16.69 -3.21 12.96
N TYR A 49 -17.08 -2.45 13.99
CA TYR A 49 -18.46 -2.25 14.40
C TYR A 49 -18.92 -0.81 14.11
N GLY A 50 -20.21 -0.62 13.98
CA GLY A 50 -20.83 0.70 13.81
C GLY A 50 -22.22 0.60 13.19
N ALA A 51 -22.94 1.72 13.16
CA ALA A 51 -24.26 1.82 12.56
C ALA A 51 -24.29 1.44 11.07
N ASN A 52 -25.46 1.14 10.53
CA ASN A 52 -25.64 0.96 9.09
C ASN A 52 -25.25 2.25 8.37
N ALA A 53 -24.67 2.13 7.18
CA ALA A 53 -24.13 3.22 6.37
C ALA A 53 -22.95 4.01 7.00
N ALA A 54 -22.36 3.58 8.13
CA ALA A 54 -21.21 4.22 8.76
C ALA A 54 -19.86 4.03 8.01
N GLY A 55 -19.85 3.44 6.84
CA GLY A 55 -18.63 3.30 6.02
C GLY A 55 -17.80 2.05 6.31
N LYS A 56 -18.24 1.11 7.18
CA LYS A 56 -17.47 -0.12 7.51
C LYS A 56 -17.00 -0.90 6.28
N SER A 57 -17.90 -1.12 5.33
CA SER A 57 -17.59 -1.84 4.10
C SER A 57 -16.62 -1.06 3.18
N ASN A 58 -16.57 0.27 3.29
CA ASN A 58 -15.68 1.09 2.48
C ASN A 58 -14.21 0.92 2.86
N VAL A 59 -13.91 0.53 4.11
CA VAL A 59 -12.57 0.15 4.55
C VAL A 59 -12.10 -1.11 3.79
N LEU A 60 -12.93 -2.15 3.74
CA LEU A 60 -12.61 -3.37 2.99
C LEU A 60 -12.53 -3.10 1.49
N HIS A 61 -13.43 -2.25 0.98
CA HIS A 61 -13.41 -1.85 -0.42
C HIS A 61 -12.12 -1.13 -0.78
N ALA A 62 -11.63 -0.21 0.06
CA ALA A 62 -10.35 0.47 -0.15
C ALA A 62 -9.18 -0.52 -0.24
N LEU A 63 -9.12 -1.51 0.66
CA LEU A 63 -8.08 -2.55 0.63
C LEU A 63 -8.18 -3.43 -0.63
N MET A 64 -9.40 -3.77 -1.06
CA MET A 64 -9.63 -4.51 -2.31
C MET A 64 -9.21 -3.67 -3.53
N THR A 65 -9.56 -2.38 -3.57
CA THR A 65 -9.15 -1.47 -4.63
C THR A 65 -7.62 -1.36 -4.70
N MET A 66 -6.95 -1.20 -3.54
CA MET A 66 -5.49 -1.17 -3.49
C MET A 66 -4.89 -2.46 -4.03
N LYS A 67 -5.39 -3.62 -3.60
CA LYS A 67 -4.93 -4.92 -4.11
C LYS A 67 -5.14 -5.04 -5.61
N ASP A 68 -6.31 -4.65 -6.12
CA ASP A 68 -6.64 -4.76 -7.53
C ASP A 68 -5.75 -3.87 -8.41
N MET A 69 -5.41 -2.67 -7.96
CA MET A 69 -4.49 -1.76 -8.65
C MET A 69 -3.04 -2.27 -8.67
N VAL A 70 -2.63 -3.08 -7.69
CA VAL A 70 -1.25 -3.58 -7.61
C VAL A 70 -1.09 -4.95 -8.28
N VAL A 71 -2.03 -5.88 -8.09
CA VAL A 71 -1.90 -7.28 -8.55
C VAL A 71 -3.14 -7.83 -9.24
N GLY A 72 -4.18 -7.01 -9.42
CA GLY A 72 -5.46 -7.41 -10.02
C GLY A 72 -5.66 -6.96 -11.47
N GLU A 73 -6.91 -6.90 -11.89
CA GLU A 73 -7.27 -6.47 -13.26
C GLU A 73 -7.02 -4.97 -13.48
N ALA A 74 -7.19 -4.13 -12.44
CA ALA A 74 -6.89 -2.70 -12.56
C ALA A 74 -5.40 -2.42 -12.77
N ALA A 75 -4.52 -3.34 -12.40
CA ALA A 75 -3.09 -3.26 -12.71
C ALA A 75 -2.79 -3.47 -14.21
N LYS A 76 -3.69 -4.14 -14.95
CA LYS A 76 -3.57 -4.40 -16.40
C LYS A 76 -4.16 -3.29 -17.28
N ILE A 77 -4.52 -2.16 -16.67
CA ILE A 77 -5.13 -1.03 -17.38
C ILE A 77 -4.16 -0.47 -18.44
N SER A 78 -4.66 -0.28 -19.65
CA SER A 78 -3.89 0.32 -20.73
C SER A 78 -3.67 1.82 -20.48
N LYS A 79 -2.60 2.37 -21.06
CA LYS A 79 -2.31 3.80 -20.98
C LYS A 79 -3.52 4.64 -21.38
N GLY A 80 -3.89 5.59 -20.50
CA GLY A 80 -5.00 6.52 -20.71
C GLY A 80 -6.39 6.00 -20.33
N GLN A 81 -6.53 4.75 -19.88
CA GLN A 81 -7.76 4.27 -19.26
C GLN A 81 -7.92 4.84 -17.86
N LYS A 82 -9.17 4.95 -17.40
CA LYS A 82 -9.47 5.47 -16.06
C LYS A 82 -9.18 4.46 -14.98
N LEU A 83 -8.55 4.94 -13.90
CA LEU A 83 -8.36 4.21 -12.66
C LEU A 83 -9.67 4.10 -11.86
N PRO A 84 -9.83 3.10 -10.98
CA PRO A 84 -10.99 2.92 -10.12
C PRO A 84 -11.00 3.95 -8.97
N TRP A 85 -11.08 5.21 -9.31
CA TRP A 85 -11.03 6.34 -8.38
C TRP A 85 -12.42 6.76 -7.95
N GLU A 86 -12.68 6.66 -6.66
CA GLU A 86 -13.96 7.00 -6.02
C GLU A 86 -13.71 7.92 -4.81
N PRO A 87 -13.50 9.23 -5.04
CA PRO A 87 -13.15 10.16 -3.96
C PRO A 87 -14.33 10.48 -3.07
N PHE A 88 -14.07 10.96 -1.85
CA PHE A 88 -15.09 11.45 -0.94
C PHE A 88 -15.82 12.65 -1.52
N GLY A 89 -17.15 12.61 -1.51
CA GLY A 89 -18.00 13.76 -1.85
C GLY A 89 -17.76 14.40 -3.22
N GLY A 90 -17.12 13.67 -4.16
CA GLY A 90 -16.80 14.18 -5.49
C GLY A 90 -15.67 15.23 -5.51
N THR A 91 -14.81 15.25 -4.48
CA THR A 91 -13.62 16.10 -4.45
C THR A 91 -12.67 15.77 -5.59
N THR A 92 -11.79 16.71 -5.95
CA THR A 92 -10.74 16.51 -6.98
C THR A 92 -9.38 16.13 -6.39
N THR A 93 -9.30 15.99 -5.07
CA THR A 93 -8.09 15.59 -4.35
C THR A 93 -7.76 14.13 -4.65
N PRO A 94 -6.51 13.75 -4.83
CA PRO A 94 -6.13 12.34 -4.97
C PRO A 94 -6.54 11.49 -3.77
N THR A 95 -6.88 10.23 -4.02
CA THR A 95 -7.00 9.20 -2.98
C THR A 95 -5.61 8.73 -2.60
N PHE A 96 -5.38 8.49 -1.30
CA PHE A 96 -4.13 7.90 -0.80
C PHE A 96 -4.40 6.58 -0.11
N PHE A 97 -3.56 5.59 -0.45
CA PHE A 97 -3.50 4.30 0.23
C PHE A 97 -2.07 3.98 0.66
N GLU A 98 -1.93 3.39 1.85
CA GLU A 98 -0.67 2.82 2.32
C GLU A 98 -0.91 1.51 3.05
N ILE A 99 -0.05 0.53 2.80
CA ILE A 99 0.01 -0.73 3.53
C ILE A 99 1.39 -0.89 4.18
N VAL A 100 1.40 -1.22 5.47
CA VAL A 100 2.61 -1.64 6.19
C VAL A 100 2.50 -3.11 6.52
N PHE A 101 3.49 -3.90 6.12
CA PHE A 101 3.44 -5.36 6.27
C PHE A 101 4.82 -5.95 6.57
N ILE A 102 4.83 -7.21 6.99
CA ILE A 102 6.05 -8.02 7.16
C ILE A 102 6.03 -9.14 6.14
N TYR A 103 7.13 -9.28 5.41
CA TYR A 103 7.40 -10.36 4.48
C TYR A 103 8.82 -10.89 4.72
N HIS A 104 8.96 -12.21 4.90
CA HIS A 104 10.23 -12.86 5.26
C HIS A 104 10.99 -12.18 6.41
N GLY A 105 10.27 -11.76 7.48
CA GLY A 105 10.86 -11.12 8.65
C GLY A 105 11.22 -9.64 8.46
N ILE A 106 11.15 -9.10 7.25
CA ILE A 106 11.44 -7.71 6.94
C ILE A 106 10.14 -6.91 6.88
N ARG A 107 10.13 -5.73 7.52
CA ARG A 107 9.03 -4.76 7.42
C ARG A 107 9.14 -3.98 6.13
N TYR A 108 8.00 -3.78 5.48
CA TYR A 108 7.82 -2.94 4.29
C TYR A 108 6.72 -1.92 4.51
N ALA A 109 6.82 -0.76 3.86
CA ALA A 109 5.73 0.19 3.69
C ALA A 109 5.60 0.52 2.20
N TYR A 110 4.44 0.27 1.64
CA TYR A 110 4.10 0.58 0.27
C TYR A 110 2.90 1.51 0.24
N GLY A 111 3.02 2.63 -0.44
CA GLY A 111 1.94 3.60 -0.55
C GLY A 111 1.94 4.31 -1.89
N TYR A 112 0.77 4.84 -2.27
CA TYR A 112 0.60 5.66 -3.45
C TYR A 112 -0.61 6.59 -3.34
N SER A 113 -0.56 7.68 -4.10
CA SER A 113 -1.69 8.59 -4.29
C SER A 113 -2.08 8.66 -5.76
N PHE A 114 -3.39 8.70 -6.04
CA PHE A 114 -3.91 8.63 -7.41
C PHE A 114 -5.26 9.34 -7.58
N ASP A 115 -5.56 9.69 -8.82
CA ASP A 115 -6.90 10.10 -9.27
C ASP A 115 -7.39 9.17 -10.41
N ALA A 116 -8.45 9.57 -11.09
CA ALA A 116 -9.00 8.82 -12.22
C ALA A 116 -8.04 8.67 -13.43
N LYS A 117 -6.96 9.43 -13.47
CA LYS A 117 -6.09 9.54 -14.66
C LYS A 117 -4.69 8.98 -14.43
N LYS A 118 -4.10 9.21 -13.24
CA LYS A 118 -2.70 8.88 -12.98
C LYS A 118 -2.41 8.65 -11.51
N ILE A 119 -1.24 8.07 -11.27
CA ILE A 119 -0.60 7.97 -9.97
C ILE A 119 0.33 9.19 -9.83
N TYR A 120 0.17 9.95 -8.73
CA TYR A 120 0.95 11.15 -8.41
C TYR A 120 2.22 10.81 -7.64
N THR A 121 2.04 10.00 -6.58
CA THR A 121 3.13 9.52 -5.74
C THR A 121 3.03 8.01 -5.61
N GLU A 122 4.16 7.34 -5.52
CA GLU A 122 4.25 5.92 -5.22
C GLU A 122 5.58 5.68 -4.52
N TYR A 123 5.64 4.82 -3.50
CA TYR A 123 6.87 4.50 -2.80
C TYR A 123 6.85 3.10 -2.21
N LEU A 124 8.04 2.55 -2.08
CA LEU A 124 8.30 1.33 -1.33
C LEU A 124 9.52 1.55 -0.43
N TYR A 125 9.30 1.44 0.88
CA TYR A 125 10.36 1.41 1.90
C TYR A 125 10.46 0.04 2.52
N HIS A 126 11.65 -0.30 3.04
CA HIS A 126 11.87 -1.49 3.84
C HIS A 126 12.81 -1.22 5.03
N TRP A 127 12.82 -2.16 5.99
CA TRP A 127 13.65 -2.07 7.21
C TRP A 127 14.46 -3.35 7.41
N PRO A 128 15.44 -3.67 6.56
CA PRO A 128 16.18 -4.95 6.61
C PRO A 128 16.97 -5.11 7.91
N ASN A 129 17.53 -4.03 8.46
CA ASN A 129 18.32 -4.02 9.69
C ASN A 129 17.72 -3.10 10.76
N GLY A 130 16.39 -2.95 10.77
CA GLY A 130 15.67 -2.04 11.68
C GLY A 130 15.79 -0.55 11.33
N ARG A 131 16.56 -0.19 10.30
CA ARG A 131 16.66 1.18 9.75
C ARG A 131 15.87 1.26 8.46
N GLU A 132 15.19 2.40 8.29
CA GLU A 132 14.45 2.69 7.06
C GLU A 132 15.41 2.82 5.88
N ALA A 133 15.03 2.21 4.78
CA ALA A 133 15.71 2.33 3.50
C ALA A 133 14.67 2.44 2.38
N LEU A 134 14.88 3.37 1.46
CA LEU A 134 14.08 3.51 0.25
C LEU A 134 14.44 2.37 -0.72
N ILE A 135 13.46 1.71 -1.29
CA ILE A 135 13.65 0.83 -2.44
C ILE A 135 13.41 1.65 -3.70
N PHE A 136 12.24 2.27 -3.81
CA PHE A 136 11.96 3.27 -4.85
C PHE A 136 10.96 4.31 -4.36
N SER A 137 10.98 5.49 -4.99
CA SER A 137 9.90 6.45 -4.94
C SER A 137 9.60 7.00 -6.33
N ARG A 138 8.36 7.45 -6.50
CA ARG A 138 7.86 8.13 -7.71
C ARG A 138 7.09 9.36 -7.28
N GLU A 139 7.42 10.48 -7.89
CA GLU A 139 6.68 11.73 -7.71
C GLU A 139 6.44 12.38 -9.06
N ASN A 140 5.17 12.57 -9.43
CA ASN A 140 4.75 13.16 -10.72
C ASN A 140 5.48 12.57 -11.94
N GLY A 141 5.73 11.26 -11.94
CA GLY A 141 6.40 10.54 -13.02
C GLY A 141 7.93 10.50 -12.93
N ALA A 142 8.55 11.23 -12.02
CA ALA A 142 9.99 11.11 -11.74
C ALA A 142 10.23 9.98 -10.74
N TYR A 143 11.18 9.10 -11.03
CA TYR A 143 11.53 7.95 -10.19
C TYR A 143 12.88 8.16 -9.51
N GLU A 144 12.97 7.74 -8.25
CA GLU A 144 14.20 7.61 -7.47
C GLU A 144 14.32 6.16 -6.99
N PHE A 145 15.49 5.56 -7.17
CA PHE A 145 15.82 4.22 -6.71
C PHE A 145 17.04 4.26 -5.80
N ARG A 146 17.08 3.40 -4.79
CA ARG A 146 18.24 3.29 -3.89
C ARG A 146 19.51 2.89 -4.64
N GLU A 147 19.40 2.03 -5.63
CA GLU A 147 20.48 1.59 -6.50
C GLU A 147 20.07 1.86 -7.94
N ASN A 148 20.90 2.58 -8.68
CA ASN A 148 20.68 2.82 -10.12
C ASN A 148 21.02 1.57 -10.93
N VAL A 149 20.18 0.54 -10.82
CA VAL A 149 20.29 -0.64 -11.66
C VAL A 149 19.61 -0.33 -12.99
N ASN A 150 20.29 -0.61 -14.11
CA ASN A 150 19.77 -0.36 -15.46
C ASN A 150 18.38 -0.96 -15.71
N GLU A 151 18.05 -2.08 -15.06
CA GLU A 151 16.75 -2.74 -15.11
C GLU A 151 15.65 -1.92 -14.47
N GLN A 152 15.89 -1.29 -13.32
CA GLN A 152 14.94 -0.41 -12.62
C GLN A 152 14.62 0.84 -13.45
N ILE A 153 15.62 1.43 -14.10
CA ILE A 153 15.44 2.56 -15.02
C ILE A 153 14.63 2.13 -16.24
N THR A 154 14.91 0.96 -16.80
CA THR A 154 14.16 0.42 -17.94
C THR A 154 12.70 0.16 -17.56
N LEU A 155 12.45 -0.36 -16.37
CA LEU A 155 11.13 -0.65 -15.84
C LEU A 155 10.33 0.63 -15.65
N SER A 156 10.91 1.66 -15.01
CA SER A 156 10.25 2.96 -14.81
C SER A 156 9.86 3.62 -16.13
N ASN A 157 10.72 3.53 -17.15
CA ASN A 157 10.45 4.08 -18.48
C ASN A 157 9.32 3.36 -19.23
N ARG A 158 9.03 2.10 -18.87
CA ARG A 158 7.95 1.29 -19.47
C ARG A 158 6.64 1.37 -18.70
N THR A 159 6.66 1.83 -17.44
CA THR A 159 5.47 1.90 -16.58
C THR A 159 4.63 3.12 -16.96
N PRO A 160 3.38 2.95 -17.43
CA PRO A 160 2.48 4.07 -17.70
C PRO A 160 2.16 4.89 -16.45
N ASP A 161 1.78 6.16 -16.63
CA ASP A 161 1.44 7.05 -15.50
C ASP A 161 0.25 6.58 -14.67
N ASN A 162 -0.59 5.73 -15.23
CA ASN A 162 -1.75 5.14 -14.57
C ASN A 162 -1.53 3.72 -14.04
N ASN A 163 -0.29 3.21 -14.00
CA ASN A 163 0.01 1.89 -13.44
C ASN A 163 0.97 2.01 -12.27
N CYS A 164 0.79 1.16 -11.26
CA CYS A 164 1.75 0.97 -10.18
C CYS A 164 3.03 0.28 -10.69
N LEU A 165 4.19 0.72 -10.20
CA LEU A 165 5.47 0.13 -10.60
C LEU A 165 5.58 -1.34 -10.18
N LEU A 166 5.06 -1.71 -9.00
CA LEU A 166 5.08 -3.09 -8.50
C LEU A 166 4.35 -4.09 -9.38
N TYR A 167 3.47 -3.63 -10.27
CA TYR A 167 2.76 -4.53 -11.19
C TYR A 167 3.61 -4.98 -12.38
N THR A 168 4.62 -4.23 -12.79
CA THR A 168 5.44 -4.65 -13.92
C THR A 168 6.12 -5.97 -13.56
N SER A 169 5.69 -7.02 -14.20
CA SER A 169 5.63 -8.43 -13.80
C SER A 169 6.91 -9.09 -13.28
N ASP A 170 8.06 -8.50 -13.58
CA ASP A 170 9.36 -9.03 -13.14
C ASP A 170 9.93 -8.21 -11.96
N ALA A 171 9.36 -7.02 -11.69
CA ALA A 171 9.86 -6.13 -10.66
C ALA A 171 9.58 -6.62 -9.23
N ALA A 172 8.50 -7.33 -9.01
CA ALA A 172 8.15 -7.84 -7.68
C ALA A 172 9.16 -8.91 -7.23
N ASP A 173 9.65 -9.75 -8.16
CA ASP A 173 10.66 -10.77 -7.86
C ASP A 173 12.06 -10.17 -7.73
N ASP A 174 12.41 -9.15 -8.53
CA ASP A 174 13.72 -8.51 -8.50
C ASP A 174 13.87 -7.48 -7.37
N LEU A 175 12.79 -6.74 -7.01
CA LEU A 175 12.81 -5.79 -5.90
C LEU A 175 12.82 -6.48 -4.52
N THR A 176 12.45 -7.75 -4.44
CA THR A 176 12.46 -8.56 -3.21
C THR A 176 13.68 -9.47 -3.09
N ARG A 177 14.49 -9.63 -4.14
CA ARG A 177 15.79 -10.30 -4.07
C ARG A 177 16.79 -9.40 -3.36
N VAL A 178 16.82 -9.54 -2.04
CA VAL A 178 17.92 -9.05 -1.20
C VAL A 178 18.80 -10.29 -0.97
N ASP A 179 19.94 -10.37 -1.66
CA ASP A 179 21.01 -11.29 -1.31
C ASP A 179 21.61 -10.94 0.07
#